data_be8e7ce8337397fafeee0f030bb4a0d0
#
_entry.id   be8e7ce8337397fafeee0f030bb4a0d0
#
_cell.length_a   1.000
_cell.length_b   1.000
_cell.length_c   1.000
_cell.angle_alpha   90.00
_cell.angle_beta   90.00
_cell.angle_gamma   90.00
#
_symmetry.space_group_name_H-M   'P 1'
#
loop_
_entity.id
_entity.type
_entity.pdbx_description
1 polymer ?
#
loop_
_entity_poly.entity_id
_entity_poly.type
_entity_poly.pdbx_seq_one_letter_code
_entity_poly.pdbx_strand_id
1 'polypeptide(L)'
;IELKKEHLKDSPFIGNQVCAACHPKSTAVWKKSRHASAFATLENLEKHFDPECLECHVVGFNPWDASESSSEAVRKFEGKRGFLSLNLTPHLTNVQCENCHGPAGNHLANSKIKPAEHNPASVCVECHQGSHSPLFEFEKYWQKIKH
;
A
#
# COMPACT_ATOMS: atom_id res chain seq x y z
N ILE A 1 -17.45 -17.52 -2.49
CA ILE A 1 -17.14 -17.54 -1.04
C ILE A 1 -15.86 -18.33 -0.78
N GLU A 2 -15.64 -19.49 -1.42
CA GLU A 2 -14.42 -20.28 -1.27
C GLU A 2 -13.18 -19.59 -1.87
N LEU A 3 -13.28 -19.05 -3.06
CA LEU A 3 -12.22 -18.26 -3.71
C LEU A 3 -11.76 -17.08 -2.83
N LYS A 4 -12.68 -16.49 -2.10
CA LYS A 4 -12.41 -15.41 -1.18
C LYS A 4 -11.52 -15.82 -0.01
N LYS A 5 -11.78 -16.99 0.58
CA LYS A 5 -11.00 -17.51 1.72
C LYS A 5 -9.61 -17.99 1.29
N GLU A 6 -9.49 -18.60 0.12
CA GLU A 6 -8.22 -19.05 -0.43
C GLU A 6 -7.29 -17.88 -0.73
N HIS A 7 -7.81 -16.86 -1.41
CA HIS A 7 -6.99 -15.69 -1.75
C HIS A 7 -6.49 -14.96 -0.50
N LEU A 8 -7.32 -14.80 0.53
CA LEU A 8 -6.93 -14.14 1.78
C LEU A 8 -5.89 -14.94 2.58
N LYS A 9 -5.90 -16.28 2.46
CA LYS A 9 -4.91 -17.15 3.10
C LYS A 9 -3.52 -16.98 2.52
N ASP A 10 -3.43 -16.74 1.22
CA ASP A 10 -2.16 -16.70 0.50
C ASP A 10 -1.65 -15.26 0.28
N SER A 11 -2.42 -14.25 0.69
CA SER A 11 -1.98 -12.86 0.57
C SER A 11 -0.84 -12.57 1.55
N PRO A 12 0.30 -12.04 1.07
CA PRO A 12 1.40 -11.64 1.94
C PRO A 12 1.13 -10.35 2.70
N PHE A 13 0.04 -9.64 2.35
CA PHE A 13 -0.32 -8.35 2.95
C PHE A 13 -1.27 -8.53 4.13
N ILE A 14 -0.98 -7.82 5.22
CA ILE A 14 -1.71 -7.99 6.50
C ILE A 14 -2.58 -6.77 6.88
N GLY A 15 -2.28 -5.60 6.34
CA GLY A 15 -2.99 -4.36 6.67
C GLY A 15 -2.45 -3.64 7.92
N ASN A 16 -2.64 -2.34 7.96
CA ASN A 16 -2.07 -1.45 8.98
C ASN A 16 -2.62 -1.68 10.40
N GLN A 17 -3.83 -2.21 10.54
CA GLN A 17 -4.40 -2.48 11.87
C GLN A 17 -3.55 -3.48 12.65
N VAL A 18 -2.98 -4.46 11.97
CA VAL A 18 -2.07 -5.44 12.57
C VAL A 18 -0.74 -4.77 12.97
N CYS A 19 -0.22 -3.88 12.13
CA CYS A 19 1.00 -3.13 12.41
C CYS A 19 0.88 -2.26 13.68
N ALA A 20 -0.28 -1.66 13.88
CA ALA A 20 -0.56 -0.75 14.99
C ALA A 20 -0.34 -1.38 16.38
N ALA A 21 -0.54 -2.69 16.51
CA ALA A 21 -0.37 -3.40 17.76
C ALA A 21 1.06 -3.32 18.32
N CYS A 22 2.06 -3.35 17.42
CA CYS A 22 3.48 -3.28 17.79
C CYS A 22 4.13 -1.93 17.47
N HIS A 23 3.57 -1.18 16.52
CA HIS A 23 4.11 0.10 16.04
C HIS A 23 3.14 1.27 16.24
N PRO A 24 2.71 1.57 17.50
CA PRO A 24 1.71 2.60 17.73
C PRO A 24 2.18 4.03 17.38
N LYS A 25 3.46 4.33 17.56
CA LYS A 25 4.02 5.65 17.26
C LYS A 25 4.03 5.93 15.76
N SER A 26 4.49 4.98 14.96
CA SER A 26 4.49 5.07 13.50
C SER A 26 3.07 5.15 12.94
N THR A 27 2.17 4.38 13.51
CA THR A 27 0.74 4.41 13.15
C THR A 27 0.10 5.77 13.45
N ALA A 28 0.48 6.42 14.55
CA ALA A 28 -0.03 7.75 14.88
C ALA A 28 0.40 8.81 13.85
N VAL A 29 1.62 8.74 13.34
CA VAL A 29 2.09 9.62 12.26
C VAL A 29 1.28 9.37 10.98
N TRP A 30 1.13 8.10 10.60
CA TRP A 30 0.37 7.71 9.41
C TRP A 30 -1.09 8.17 9.47
N LYS A 31 -1.77 8.01 10.61
CA LYS A 31 -3.18 8.41 10.79
C LYS A 31 -3.42 9.89 10.55
N LYS A 32 -2.44 10.74 10.82
CA LYS A 32 -2.52 12.19 10.59
C LYS A 32 -2.22 12.58 9.15
N SER A 33 -1.69 11.66 8.34
CA SER A 33 -1.34 11.92 6.95
C SER A 33 -2.55 11.71 6.02
N ARG A 34 -2.46 12.26 4.82
CA ARG A 34 -3.45 12.04 3.77
C ARG A 34 -3.42 10.61 3.22
N HIS A 35 -2.35 9.88 3.45
CA HIS A 35 -2.26 8.46 3.10
C HIS A 35 -3.36 7.64 3.77
N ALA A 36 -3.73 8.00 4.99
CA ALA A 36 -4.77 7.31 5.74
C ALA A 36 -6.18 7.45 5.16
N SER A 37 -6.38 8.36 4.22
CA SER A 37 -7.67 8.59 3.56
C SER A 37 -7.57 8.62 2.02
N ALA A 38 -6.53 8.03 1.46
CA ALA A 38 -6.28 8.07 0.02
C ALA A 38 -7.40 7.43 -0.81
N PHE A 39 -8.07 6.39 -0.30
CA PHE A 39 -9.16 5.74 -1.01
C PHE A 39 -10.42 6.62 -1.08
N ALA A 40 -10.70 7.39 -0.04
CA ALA A 40 -11.83 8.32 -0.03
C ALA A 40 -11.74 9.35 -1.16
N THR A 41 -10.54 9.76 -1.53
CA THR A 41 -10.31 10.64 -2.69
C THR A 41 -10.84 10.01 -3.98
N LEU A 42 -10.60 8.71 -4.18
CA LEU A 42 -11.11 8.00 -5.35
C LEU A 42 -12.63 7.84 -5.30
N GLU A 43 -13.20 7.55 -4.15
CA GLU A 43 -14.65 7.43 -3.99
C GLU A 43 -15.35 8.74 -4.32
N ASN A 44 -14.82 9.86 -3.85
CA ASN A 44 -15.37 11.19 -4.11
C ASN A 44 -15.34 11.58 -5.59
N LEU A 45 -14.40 11.04 -6.35
CA LEU A 45 -14.27 11.26 -7.79
C LEU A 45 -14.90 10.14 -8.64
N GLU A 46 -15.54 9.16 -8.00
CA GLU A 46 -16.08 7.97 -8.65
C GLU A 46 -15.02 7.19 -9.45
N LYS A 47 -13.78 7.18 -8.95
CA LYS A 47 -12.61 6.53 -9.57
C LYS A 47 -12.12 5.29 -8.80
N HIS A 48 -12.85 4.84 -7.80
CA HIS A 48 -12.45 3.72 -6.94
C HIS A 48 -12.56 2.34 -7.62
N PHE A 49 -12.91 2.30 -8.89
CA PHE A 49 -12.87 1.11 -9.74
C PHE A 49 -11.84 1.21 -10.86
N ASP A 50 -11.14 2.34 -10.97
CA ASP A 50 -10.14 2.55 -12.02
C ASP A 50 -8.81 1.90 -11.62
N PRO A 51 -8.34 0.89 -12.39
CA PRO A 51 -7.09 0.20 -12.07
C PRO A 51 -5.86 1.13 -12.01
N GLU A 52 -5.83 2.14 -12.84
CA GLU A 52 -4.71 3.11 -12.86
C GLU A 52 -4.66 3.95 -11.58
N CYS A 53 -5.80 4.20 -10.96
CA CYS A 53 -5.88 4.92 -9.70
C CYS A 53 -5.61 4.00 -8.50
N LEU A 54 -6.17 2.79 -8.53
CA LEU A 54 -6.07 1.83 -7.44
C LEU A 54 -4.63 1.44 -7.13
N GLU A 55 -3.77 1.34 -8.13
CA GLU A 55 -2.37 0.97 -7.95
C GLU A 55 -1.66 1.81 -6.89
N CYS A 56 -1.99 3.11 -6.81
CA CYS A 56 -1.38 4.05 -5.86
C CYS A 56 -2.22 4.30 -4.60
N HIS A 57 -3.49 3.91 -4.58
CA HIS A 57 -4.42 4.26 -3.52
C HIS A 57 -4.87 3.09 -2.64
N VAL A 58 -4.32 1.90 -2.87
CA VAL A 58 -4.59 0.69 -2.06
C VAL A 58 -3.31 -0.12 -1.86
N VAL A 59 -3.39 -1.17 -1.06
CA VAL A 59 -2.25 -2.04 -0.76
C VAL A 59 -2.22 -3.24 -1.69
N GLY A 60 -1.15 -3.38 -2.45
CA GLY A 60 -0.87 -4.60 -3.22
C GLY A 60 -1.84 -4.91 -4.35
N PHE A 61 -2.36 -3.89 -5.00
CA PHE A 61 -3.21 -4.07 -6.17
C PHE A 61 -2.37 -4.47 -7.38
N ASN A 62 -2.67 -5.64 -7.94
CA ASN A 62 -2.02 -6.17 -9.12
C ASN A 62 -3.04 -6.90 -9.98
N PRO A 63 -3.73 -6.20 -10.91
CA PRO A 63 -4.80 -6.78 -11.74
C PRO A 63 -4.30 -7.68 -12.85
N TRP A 64 -3.01 -7.59 -13.20
CA TRP A 64 -2.38 -8.35 -14.28
C TRP A 64 -1.05 -8.95 -13.84
N ASP A 65 -0.36 -9.57 -14.78
CA ASP A 65 0.97 -10.11 -14.53
C ASP A 65 1.91 -9.02 -14.02
N ALA A 66 2.74 -9.36 -13.05
CA ALA A 66 3.71 -8.44 -12.45
C ALA A 66 4.64 -7.78 -13.49
N SER A 67 4.91 -8.46 -14.60
CA SER A 67 5.73 -7.93 -15.69
C SER A 67 5.06 -6.77 -16.45
N GLU A 68 3.74 -6.67 -16.40
CA GLU A 68 2.95 -5.64 -17.07
C GLU A 68 2.67 -4.42 -16.20
N SER A 69 2.98 -4.49 -14.91
CA SER A 69 2.77 -3.37 -13.98
C SER A 69 3.79 -2.26 -14.23
N SER A 70 3.33 -1.02 -14.16
CA SER A 70 4.18 0.18 -14.16
C SER A 70 4.90 0.38 -12.84
N SER A 71 4.36 -0.15 -11.75
CA SER A 71 4.94 -0.03 -10.42
C SER A 71 6.02 -1.09 -10.18
N GLU A 72 7.23 -0.64 -9.82
CA GLU A 72 8.32 -1.53 -9.44
C GLU A 72 8.00 -2.30 -8.15
N ALA A 73 7.31 -1.66 -7.20
CA ALA A 73 6.88 -2.30 -5.97
C ALA A 73 5.94 -3.47 -6.23
N VAL A 74 4.99 -3.30 -7.13
CA VAL A 74 4.06 -4.36 -7.53
C VAL A 74 4.80 -5.50 -8.22
N ARG A 75 5.74 -5.20 -9.12
CA ARG A 75 6.56 -6.21 -9.80
C ARG A 75 7.39 -7.07 -8.84
N LYS A 76 7.89 -6.48 -7.75
CA LYS A 76 8.65 -7.22 -6.73
C LYS A 76 7.87 -8.34 -6.06
N PHE A 77 6.55 -8.27 -6.08
CA PHE A 77 5.72 -9.26 -5.40
C PHE A 77 5.19 -10.37 -6.32
N GLU A 78 5.72 -10.45 -7.56
CA GLU A 78 5.54 -11.59 -8.48
C GLU A 78 4.10 -12.10 -8.57
N GLY A 79 3.16 -11.21 -8.86
CA GLY A 79 1.75 -11.58 -9.03
C GLY A 79 0.97 -11.84 -7.75
N LYS A 80 1.59 -11.75 -6.57
CA LYS A 80 0.87 -11.84 -5.30
C LYS A 80 -0.01 -10.63 -5.10
N ARG A 81 -1.28 -10.86 -4.84
CA ARG A 81 -2.30 -9.82 -4.75
C ARG A 81 -2.64 -9.48 -3.31
N GLY A 82 -2.71 -8.18 -3.03
CA GLY A 82 -3.31 -7.66 -1.83
C GLY A 82 -4.77 -7.29 -2.07
N PHE A 83 -5.01 -6.02 -2.39
CA PHE A 83 -6.36 -5.51 -2.61
C PHE A 83 -7.04 -6.17 -3.81
N LEU A 84 -8.29 -6.58 -3.61
CA LEU A 84 -9.15 -7.13 -4.67
C LEU A 84 -10.35 -6.23 -4.95
N SER A 85 -11.09 -5.88 -3.92
CA SER A 85 -12.24 -5.01 -3.98
C SER A 85 -12.60 -4.52 -2.58
N LEU A 86 -13.42 -3.48 -2.51
CA LEU A 86 -13.91 -2.97 -1.23
C LEU A 86 -14.69 -4.03 -0.43
N ASN A 87 -15.41 -4.91 -1.11
CA ASN A 87 -16.15 -5.98 -0.45
C ASN A 87 -15.24 -7.12 0.07
N LEU A 88 -14.20 -7.45 -0.67
CA LEU A 88 -13.34 -8.61 -0.38
C LEU A 88 -12.21 -8.28 0.57
N THR A 89 -11.58 -7.12 0.38
CA THR A 89 -10.38 -6.71 1.12
C THR A 89 -10.47 -5.26 1.58
N PRO A 90 -11.52 -4.88 2.35
CA PRO A 90 -11.69 -3.49 2.79
C PRO A 90 -10.54 -2.99 3.67
N HIS A 91 -9.83 -3.90 4.36
CA HIS A 91 -8.69 -3.60 5.21
C HIS A 91 -7.42 -3.18 4.45
N LEU A 92 -7.42 -3.33 3.12
CA LEU A 92 -6.28 -2.97 2.26
C LEU A 92 -6.53 -1.69 1.43
N THR A 93 -7.54 -0.92 1.76
CA THR A 93 -7.75 0.42 1.20
C THR A 93 -6.77 1.43 1.79
N ASN A 94 -6.52 2.52 1.07
CA ASN A 94 -5.58 3.57 1.43
C ASN A 94 -4.11 3.20 1.21
N VAL A 95 -3.25 4.20 1.29
CA VAL A 95 -1.79 4.00 1.28
C VAL A 95 -1.37 3.70 2.70
N GLN A 96 -0.93 2.47 2.93
CA GLN A 96 -0.61 1.95 4.25
C GLN A 96 0.88 1.65 4.42
N CYS A 97 1.25 1.13 5.57
CA CYS A 97 2.64 0.78 5.91
C CYS A 97 3.29 -0.11 4.84
N GLU A 98 2.56 -1.11 4.37
CA GLU A 98 3.07 -2.08 3.38
C GLU A 98 3.25 -1.51 1.97
N ASN A 99 2.68 -0.35 1.65
CA ASN A 99 2.97 0.34 0.38
C ASN A 99 4.43 0.82 0.32
N CYS A 100 4.99 1.21 1.46
CA CYS A 100 6.38 1.66 1.57
C CYS A 100 7.33 0.54 2.02
N HIS A 101 6.92 -0.26 3.00
CA HIS A 101 7.75 -1.28 3.63
C HIS A 101 7.68 -2.65 2.96
N GLY A 102 6.72 -2.87 2.08
CA GLY A 102 6.45 -4.16 1.45
C GLY A 102 5.57 -5.07 2.30
N PRO A 103 5.17 -6.23 1.76
CA PRO A 103 4.29 -7.17 2.46
C PRO A 103 4.92 -7.66 3.75
N ALA A 104 4.17 -7.67 4.84
CA ALA A 104 4.68 -7.90 6.18
C ALA A 104 4.24 -9.24 6.80
N GLY A 105 3.65 -10.14 6.01
CA GLY A 105 3.20 -11.44 6.51
C GLY A 105 4.32 -12.26 7.16
N ASN A 106 5.49 -12.31 6.56
CA ASN A 106 6.65 -13.01 7.11
C ASN A 106 7.18 -12.34 8.38
N HIS A 107 7.17 -11.01 8.42
CA HIS A 107 7.56 -10.23 9.59
C HIS A 107 6.60 -10.49 10.77
N LEU A 108 5.30 -10.56 10.50
CA LEU A 108 4.31 -10.89 11.53
C LEU A 108 4.52 -12.27 12.13
N ALA A 109 4.86 -13.25 11.29
CA ALA A 109 5.14 -14.63 11.73
C ALA A 109 6.44 -14.73 12.53
N ASN A 110 7.46 -13.93 12.17
CA ASN A 110 8.74 -13.87 12.85
C ASN A 110 9.29 -12.43 12.80
N SER A 111 9.23 -11.73 13.92
CA SER A 111 9.64 -10.32 14.04
C SER A 111 11.12 -10.06 13.75
N LYS A 112 11.96 -11.09 13.72
CA LYS A 112 13.37 -10.99 13.32
C LYS A 112 13.54 -10.83 11.82
N ILE A 113 12.55 -11.25 11.03
CA ILE A 113 12.52 -11.04 9.58
C ILE A 113 11.98 -9.63 9.35
N LYS A 114 12.86 -8.71 8.99
CA LYS A 114 12.44 -7.33 8.71
C LYS A 114 11.82 -7.23 7.32
N PRO A 115 10.83 -6.34 7.14
CA PRO A 115 10.40 -5.94 5.80
C PRO A 115 11.60 -5.38 5.01
N ALA A 116 11.50 -5.42 3.68
CA ALA A 116 12.58 -4.94 2.82
C ALA A 116 12.93 -3.47 3.13
N GLU A 117 14.23 -3.17 3.15
CA GLU A 117 14.72 -1.80 3.28
C GLU A 117 14.61 -1.10 1.92
N HIS A 118 14.07 0.11 1.93
CA HIS A 118 13.91 0.94 0.74
C HIS A 118 14.44 2.34 0.99
N ASN A 119 14.98 2.96 -0.07
CA ASN A 119 15.26 4.39 -0.05
C ASN A 119 13.91 5.14 -0.11
N PRO A 120 13.57 5.96 0.91
CA PRO A 120 12.28 6.65 0.93
C PRO A 120 11.98 7.46 -0.33
N ALA A 121 12.97 8.17 -0.87
CA ALA A 121 12.78 8.98 -2.08
C ALA A 121 12.38 8.13 -3.28
N SER A 122 12.97 6.94 -3.44
CA SER A 122 12.64 6.02 -4.54
C SER A 122 11.24 5.45 -4.41
N VAL A 123 10.80 5.18 -3.19
CA VAL A 123 9.45 4.65 -2.93
C VAL A 123 8.38 5.73 -3.19
N CYS A 124 8.63 6.96 -2.72
CA CYS A 124 7.67 8.06 -2.90
C CYS A 124 7.33 8.29 -4.38
N VAL A 125 8.32 8.27 -5.26
CA VAL A 125 8.12 8.58 -6.69
C VAL A 125 7.40 7.48 -7.46
N GLU A 126 7.16 6.33 -6.89
CA GLU A 126 6.32 5.30 -7.52
C GLU A 126 4.87 5.77 -7.69
N CYS A 127 4.41 6.62 -6.77
CA CYS A 127 3.06 7.20 -6.81
C CYS A 127 3.10 8.71 -7.07
N HIS A 128 4.06 9.42 -6.43
CA HIS A 128 4.22 10.86 -6.57
C HIS A 128 5.03 11.22 -7.81
N GLN A 129 4.39 11.17 -8.98
CA GLN A 129 5.04 11.45 -10.24
C GLN A 129 4.12 12.19 -11.22
N GLY A 130 4.68 13.06 -12.04
CA GLY A 130 4.02 13.74 -13.13
C GLY A 130 2.76 14.50 -12.72
N SER A 131 1.71 14.36 -13.52
CA SER A 131 0.41 15.01 -13.31
C SER A 131 -0.35 14.51 -12.08
N HIS A 132 0.01 13.32 -11.56
CA HIS A 132 -0.62 12.77 -10.35
C HIS A 132 -0.15 13.46 -9.07
N SER A 133 1.03 14.07 -9.10
CA SER A 133 1.58 14.80 -7.95
C SER A 133 2.47 15.96 -8.42
N PRO A 134 1.88 16.99 -9.05
CA PRO A 134 2.66 18.06 -9.70
C PRO A 134 3.45 18.93 -8.72
N LEU A 135 3.06 18.95 -7.45
CA LEU A 135 3.71 19.76 -6.41
C LEU A 135 4.64 18.96 -5.51
N PHE A 136 4.92 17.70 -5.89
CA PHE A 136 5.75 16.83 -5.07
C PHE A 136 7.19 17.36 -4.96
N GLU A 137 7.62 17.55 -3.70
CA GLU A 137 9.00 17.81 -3.31
C GLU A 137 9.33 16.88 -2.15
N PHE A 138 10.30 15.98 -2.33
CA PHE A 138 10.62 14.94 -1.35
C PHE A 138 10.83 15.50 0.05
N GLU A 139 11.67 16.52 0.22
CA GLU A 139 12.00 17.05 1.54
C GLU A 139 10.77 17.56 2.31
N LYS A 140 9.85 18.22 1.63
CA LYS A 140 8.61 18.72 2.24
C LYS A 140 7.65 17.59 2.59
N TYR A 141 7.48 16.63 1.68
CA TYR A 141 6.55 15.51 1.88
C TYR A 141 7.06 14.54 2.92
N TRP A 142 8.36 14.29 2.94
CA TRP A 142 9.00 13.42 3.91
C TRP A 142 8.78 13.88 5.36
N GLN A 143 8.82 15.19 5.62
CA GLN A 143 8.59 15.74 6.96
C GLN A 143 7.21 15.38 7.52
N LYS A 144 6.23 15.14 6.66
CA LYS A 144 4.85 14.83 7.07
C LYS A 144 4.62 13.36 7.40
N ILE A 145 5.49 12.45 6.96
CA ILE A 145 5.28 11.00 7.08
C ILE A 145 6.43 10.27 7.76
N LYS A 146 7.59 10.86 7.89
CA LYS A 146 8.75 10.22 8.53
C LYS A 146 8.45 9.82 9.98
N HIS A 147 8.98 8.69 10.38
CA HIS A 147 8.77 8.14 11.73
C HIS A 147 9.92 7.24 12.16
#